data_c8a7d8952932b99fe483ae93c2efee27
#
_entry.id   c8a7d8952932b99fe483ae93c2efee27
#
_cell.length_a   1.000
_cell.length_b   1.000
_cell.length_c   1.000
_cell.angle_alpha   90.00
_cell.angle_beta   90.00
_cell.angle_gamma   90.00
#
_symmetry.space_group_name_H-M   'P 1'
#
loop_
_entity.id
_entity.type
_entity.pdbx_description
1 polymer ?
#
loop_
_entity_poly.entity_id
_entity_poly.type
_entity_poly.pdbx_seq_one_letter_code
_entity_poly.pdbx_strand_id
1 'polypeptide(L)'
;MKFNPDEIKEATKKDFDAAWNSGKKYVSNPGINEKYPRSSLEYGKPHPVFDTIQRLREAYMRLGFLEFMNPIIVEDRDIHKQFGYEALAVLDRCFYIGGIPRPNVGISDERIEEIKGILGELNDEGVEKIRQILHSYKKGELEGDDLVPEMAKELKVSDSRVAVMIDRVFPEFKSIVPVCSQNTLRSHMTSGWFISLGELCDYRKIPLKLFSVDRCFRREQAEDAARLVAYYSASCVIMDENVSVEDGKAVAAGLLSQFGFSNFTFRPDEKRSKYYVPDTQTEVFAYHPKLVGSKTKYSDGWVEVATFGIYSPSALSQYSIHYPVMNLGMGVERLAMILYDSTDVRALSYPQFQYKTNWVMSDSDIASMVYVEDVPQTETGIEIQGAIVKTCEQYGNTPSPCEFTAWEGQLFDRNIRVKVVEPEENTKLCGPAAMNEIISYRNDILGLPRTSKWDEAFKNGATTGIRYIDAFAARCAKEIEDAAQKGSASETRVRIIKVPSEINIRIDPIAQRYITGNKKKIDMRGPVFTTVRMEII
;
A
#
# COMPACT_ATOMS: atom_id res chain seq x y z
N MET A 1 30.68 -15.47 1.33
CA MET A 1 30.20 -16.56 0.44
C MET A 1 28.94 -16.08 -0.26
N LYS A 2 28.82 -16.29 -1.57
CA LYS A 2 27.62 -15.91 -2.35
C LYS A 2 26.72 -17.16 -2.44
N PHE A 3 25.43 -17.03 -2.15
CA PHE A 3 24.48 -18.13 -2.24
C PHE A 3 23.49 -17.94 -3.40
N ASN A 4 22.86 -19.02 -3.84
CA ASN A 4 21.87 -19.01 -4.89
C ASN A 4 20.46 -18.82 -4.28
N PRO A 5 19.80 -17.67 -4.51
CA PRO A 5 18.48 -17.41 -3.93
C PRO A 5 17.41 -18.42 -4.37
N ASP A 6 17.46 -18.89 -5.62
CA ASP A 6 16.42 -19.76 -6.17
C ASP A 6 16.49 -21.16 -5.56
N GLU A 7 17.69 -21.71 -5.36
CA GLU A 7 17.86 -22.98 -4.62
C GLU A 7 17.33 -22.89 -3.18
N ILE A 8 17.57 -21.76 -2.51
CA ILE A 8 17.08 -21.54 -1.15
C ILE A 8 15.56 -21.40 -1.12
N LYS A 9 14.94 -20.70 -2.07
CA LYS A 9 13.49 -20.60 -2.19
C LYS A 9 12.85 -21.97 -2.35
N GLU A 10 13.38 -22.83 -3.20
CA GLU A 10 12.86 -24.19 -3.40
C GLU A 10 13.05 -25.07 -2.15
N ALA A 11 14.18 -24.95 -1.47
CA ALA A 11 14.39 -25.64 -0.20
C ALA A 11 13.38 -25.18 0.88
N THR A 12 13.13 -23.86 0.95
CA THR A 12 12.19 -23.24 1.88
C THR A 12 10.75 -23.70 1.66
N LYS A 13 10.33 -23.88 0.39
CA LYS A 13 9.00 -24.43 0.06
C LYS A 13 8.83 -25.87 0.52
N LYS A 14 9.90 -26.67 0.48
CA LYS A 14 9.87 -28.09 0.88
C LYS A 14 9.87 -28.26 2.39
N ASP A 15 10.76 -27.55 3.08
CA ASP A 15 10.92 -27.61 4.52
C ASP A 15 11.58 -26.29 4.99
N PHE A 16 10.77 -25.42 5.57
CA PHE A 16 11.22 -24.12 6.05
C PHE A 16 12.26 -24.25 7.15
N ASP A 17 12.03 -25.12 8.15
CA ASP A 17 12.91 -25.25 9.31
C ASP A 17 14.27 -25.82 8.92
N ALA A 18 14.29 -26.82 8.03
CA ALA A 18 15.54 -27.35 7.49
C ALA A 18 16.31 -26.31 6.66
N ALA A 19 15.60 -25.56 5.82
CA ALA A 19 16.20 -24.49 5.02
C ALA A 19 16.75 -23.37 5.92
N TRP A 20 16.02 -22.95 6.93
CA TRP A 20 16.45 -21.96 7.91
C TRP A 20 17.70 -22.41 8.68
N ASN A 21 17.67 -23.62 9.25
CA ASN A 21 18.82 -24.19 9.95
C ASN A 21 20.07 -24.31 9.08
N SER A 22 19.88 -24.61 7.78
CA SER A 22 20.96 -24.68 6.80
C SER A 22 21.69 -23.34 6.60
N GLY A 23 21.05 -22.24 6.98
CA GLY A 23 21.62 -20.90 6.92
C GLY A 23 22.93 -20.76 7.69
N LYS A 24 23.16 -21.58 8.73
CA LYS A 24 24.42 -21.62 9.51
C LYS A 24 25.66 -21.80 8.63
N LYS A 25 25.55 -22.54 7.53
CA LYS A 25 26.67 -22.79 6.58
C LYS A 25 27.14 -21.54 5.84
N TYR A 26 26.31 -20.49 5.78
CA TYR A 26 26.65 -19.23 5.11
C TYR A 26 27.25 -18.19 6.06
N VAL A 27 27.26 -18.46 7.36
CA VAL A 27 27.86 -17.59 8.36
C VAL A 27 29.33 -17.96 8.53
N SER A 28 30.21 -17.03 8.25
CA SER A 28 31.63 -17.15 8.56
C SER A 28 31.97 -16.32 9.80
N ASN A 29 32.82 -16.85 10.66
CA ASN A 29 33.34 -16.15 11.83
C ASN A 29 34.84 -15.85 11.65
N PRO A 30 35.21 -14.94 10.71
CA PRO A 30 36.60 -14.52 10.57
C PRO A 30 37.06 -13.80 11.83
N GLY A 31 38.35 -13.83 12.10
CA GLY A 31 38.95 -13.03 13.17
C GLY A 31 38.64 -11.55 12.96
N ILE A 32 38.47 -10.80 14.06
CA ILE A 32 38.05 -9.39 14.02
C ILE A 32 39.00 -8.53 13.16
N ASN A 33 40.29 -8.87 13.13
CA ASN A 33 41.31 -8.16 12.35
C ASN A 33 41.25 -8.48 10.86
N GLU A 34 40.69 -9.63 10.46
CA GLU A 34 40.49 -10.01 9.06
C GLU A 34 39.26 -9.33 8.48
N LYS A 35 38.18 -9.24 9.29
CA LYS A 35 36.89 -8.71 8.85
C LYS A 35 36.84 -7.18 8.83
N TYR A 36 37.56 -6.52 9.73
CA TYR A 36 37.52 -5.07 9.90
C TYR A 36 38.93 -4.46 9.70
N PRO A 37 39.47 -4.45 8.49
CA PRO A 37 40.77 -3.85 8.20
C PRO A 37 40.74 -2.37 8.56
N ARG A 38 41.73 -1.89 9.28
CA ARG A 38 41.86 -0.51 9.75
C ARG A 38 42.06 0.53 8.65
N SER A 39 42.25 0.09 7.40
CA SER A 39 42.56 0.94 6.27
C SER A 39 41.36 1.26 5.35
N SER A 40 40.14 0.80 5.66
CA SER A 40 38.93 1.18 4.92
C SER A 40 38.45 2.55 5.36
N LEU A 41 38.76 3.60 4.59
CA LEU A 41 38.52 5.00 4.95
C LEU A 41 37.52 5.71 4.03
N GLU A 42 36.69 4.98 3.32
CA GLU A 42 35.56 5.62 2.63
C GLU A 42 34.42 5.86 3.62
N TYR A 43 34.20 7.14 3.92
CA TYR A 43 33.03 7.54 4.71
C TYR A 43 31.74 7.29 3.92
N GLY A 44 30.73 6.75 4.58
CA GLY A 44 29.38 6.68 4.02
C GLY A 44 28.84 8.08 3.71
N LYS A 45 27.94 8.16 2.73
CA LYS A 45 27.23 9.42 2.42
C LYS A 45 25.84 9.40 3.04
N PRO A 46 25.36 10.50 3.63
CA PRO A 46 23.99 10.58 4.11
C PRO A 46 23.00 10.49 2.95
N HIS A 47 21.82 9.96 3.22
CA HIS A 47 20.72 10.02 2.27
C HIS A 47 20.26 11.48 2.10
N PRO A 48 20.03 11.99 0.87
CA PRO A 48 19.71 13.42 0.62
C PRO A 48 18.55 13.95 1.44
N VAL A 49 17.50 13.17 1.64
CA VAL A 49 16.34 13.57 2.46
C VAL A 49 16.74 13.69 3.93
N PHE A 50 17.52 12.74 4.47
CA PHE A 50 17.96 12.81 5.87
C PHE A 50 18.98 13.92 6.12
N ASP A 51 19.85 14.21 5.17
CA ASP A 51 20.73 15.38 5.25
C ASP A 51 19.92 16.69 5.27
N THR A 52 18.89 16.78 4.44
CA THR A 52 17.97 17.93 4.42
C THR A 52 17.20 18.05 5.75
N ILE A 53 16.75 16.93 6.33
CA ILE A 53 16.10 16.91 7.66
C ILE A 53 17.07 17.46 8.72
N GLN A 54 18.29 16.97 8.76
CA GLN A 54 19.29 17.42 9.74
C GLN A 54 19.55 18.93 9.62
N ARG A 55 19.70 19.44 8.41
CA ARG A 55 19.89 20.88 8.15
C ARG A 55 18.66 21.70 8.54
N LEU A 56 17.44 21.19 8.32
CA LEU A 56 16.21 21.85 8.77
C LEU A 56 16.11 21.92 10.29
N ARG A 57 16.45 20.82 10.99
CA ARG A 57 16.48 20.80 12.46
C ARG A 57 17.42 21.90 13.00
N GLU A 58 18.63 21.98 12.47
CA GLU A 58 19.60 23.01 12.84
C GLU A 58 19.08 24.41 12.54
N ALA A 59 18.44 24.61 11.36
CA ALA A 59 17.93 25.91 10.96
C ALA A 59 16.79 26.40 11.87
N TYR A 60 15.86 25.52 12.28
CA TYR A 60 14.82 25.86 13.25
C TYR A 60 15.40 26.18 14.63
N MET A 61 16.37 25.39 15.11
CA MET A 61 17.02 25.65 16.40
C MET A 61 17.75 27.00 16.41
N ARG A 62 18.40 27.39 15.32
CA ARG A 62 19.02 28.73 15.16
C ARG A 62 18.01 29.88 15.24
N LEU A 63 16.74 29.62 14.86
CA LEU A 63 15.64 30.60 14.98
C LEU A 63 14.97 30.56 16.37
N GLY A 64 15.49 29.75 17.31
CA GLY A 64 15.00 29.67 18.68
C GLY A 64 13.78 28.77 18.87
N PHE A 65 13.51 27.85 17.92
CA PHE A 65 12.47 26.85 18.08
C PHE A 65 12.98 25.64 18.85
N LEU A 66 12.15 25.07 19.70
CA LEU A 66 12.38 23.79 20.38
C LEU A 66 11.86 22.65 19.51
N GLU A 67 12.65 21.59 19.41
CA GLU A 67 12.23 20.37 18.71
C GLU A 67 11.17 19.62 19.50
N PHE A 68 10.13 19.17 18.83
CA PHE A 68 9.01 18.46 19.42
C PHE A 68 8.55 17.31 18.54
N MET A 69 7.99 16.27 19.15
CA MET A 69 7.45 15.12 18.44
C MET A 69 5.93 15.11 18.54
N ASN A 70 5.26 15.18 17.41
CA ASN A 70 3.82 15.11 17.32
C ASN A 70 3.31 13.68 17.10
N PRO A 71 2.09 13.32 17.55
CA PRO A 71 1.51 12.02 17.27
C PRO A 71 1.46 11.71 15.76
N ILE A 72 1.83 10.49 15.39
CA ILE A 72 1.72 9.97 14.01
C ILE A 72 0.33 9.38 13.78
N ILE A 73 -0.20 8.71 14.80
CA ILE A 73 -1.55 8.14 14.80
C ILE A 73 -2.48 9.17 15.44
N VAL A 74 -3.54 9.52 14.72
CA VAL A 74 -4.56 10.47 15.16
C VAL A 74 -5.95 9.88 14.92
N GLU A 75 -6.89 10.17 15.80
CA GLU A 75 -8.27 9.73 15.60
C GLU A 75 -8.96 10.60 14.54
N ASP A 76 -9.87 10.03 13.76
CA ASP A 76 -10.63 10.74 12.74
C ASP A 76 -11.47 11.89 13.32
N ARG A 77 -11.92 11.77 14.57
CA ARG A 77 -12.60 12.85 15.30
C ARG A 77 -11.75 14.12 15.41
N ASP A 78 -10.42 14.01 15.46
CA ASP A 78 -9.56 15.19 15.51
C ASP A 78 -9.55 15.94 14.18
N ILE A 79 -9.71 15.22 13.07
CA ILE A 79 -9.90 15.86 11.76
C ILE A 79 -11.24 16.61 11.73
N HIS A 80 -12.30 16.03 12.28
CA HIS A 80 -13.61 16.71 12.39
C HIS A 80 -13.54 17.98 13.23
N LYS A 81 -12.82 17.96 14.37
CA LYS A 81 -12.61 19.15 15.20
C LYS A 81 -11.92 20.29 14.46
N GLN A 82 -10.99 19.97 13.56
CA GLN A 82 -10.16 20.96 12.84
C GLN A 82 -10.84 21.49 11.58
N PHE A 83 -11.55 20.62 10.84
CA PHE A 83 -12.09 20.94 9.52
C PHE A 83 -13.62 21.08 9.48
N GLY A 84 -14.32 20.72 10.58
CA GLY A 84 -15.79 20.73 10.60
C GLY A 84 -16.39 19.88 9.49
N TYR A 85 -17.32 20.43 8.73
CA TYR A 85 -18.00 19.72 7.64
C TYR A 85 -17.08 19.31 6.45
N GLU A 86 -15.91 19.93 6.31
CA GLU A 86 -14.94 19.57 5.27
C GLU A 86 -14.07 18.37 5.65
N ALA A 87 -14.18 17.85 6.88
CA ALA A 87 -13.39 16.73 7.38
C ALA A 87 -13.46 15.50 6.49
N LEU A 88 -14.60 15.18 5.89
CA LEU A 88 -14.76 14.02 5.00
C LEU A 88 -13.86 14.10 3.77
N ALA A 89 -13.64 15.29 3.21
CA ALA A 89 -12.73 15.48 2.08
C ALA A 89 -11.26 15.29 2.46
N VAL A 90 -10.91 15.56 3.72
CA VAL A 90 -9.56 15.33 4.26
C VAL A 90 -9.38 13.86 4.63
N LEU A 91 -10.38 13.25 5.25
CA LEU A 91 -10.38 11.83 5.63
C LEU A 91 -10.29 10.89 4.42
N ASP A 92 -10.82 11.30 3.25
CA ASP A 92 -10.63 10.56 2.00
C ASP A 92 -9.14 10.37 1.63
N ARG A 93 -8.28 11.27 2.10
CA ARG A 93 -6.81 11.20 1.89
C ARG A 93 -6.06 10.54 3.03
N CYS A 94 -6.75 10.08 4.07
CA CYS A 94 -6.11 9.43 5.21
C CYS A 94 -6.07 7.91 5.03
N PHE A 95 -5.01 7.29 5.54
CA PHE A 95 -4.97 5.86 5.77
C PHE A 95 -5.57 5.55 7.13
N TYR A 96 -6.59 4.71 7.16
CA TYR A 96 -7.10 4.14 8.39
C TYR A 96 -6.26 2.94 8.82
N ILE A 97 -6.06 2.79 10.12
CA ILE A 97 -5.32 1.68 10.69
C ILE A 97 -6.28 0.53 10.94
N GLY A 98 -6.02 -0.62 10.30
CA GLY A 98 -6.72 -1.86 10.55
C GLY A 98 -5.96 -2.75 11.51
N GLY A 99 -6.70 -3.47 12.34
CA GLY A 99 -6.17 -4.52 13.21
C GLY A 99 -6.79 -5.87 12.86
N ILE A 100 -6.05 -6.95 13.08
CA ILE A 100 -6.58 -8.30 12.97
C ILE A 100 -7.29 -8.62 14.31
N PRO A 101 -8.62 -8.83 14.32
CA PRO A 101 -9.31 -9.17 15.56
C PRO A 101 -8.87 -10.56 16.04
N ARG A 102 -8.81 -10.74 17.33
CA ARG A 102 -8.52 -12.05 17.91
C ARG A 102 -9.72 -12.97 17.73
N PRO A 103 -9.57 -14.16 17.13
CA PRO A 103 -10.70 -15.04 16.84
C PRO A 103 -11.31 -15.59 18.12
N ASN A 104 -12.62 -15.85 18.07
CA ASN A 104 -13.32 -16.60 19.09
C ASN A 104 -13.34 -18.07 18.69
N VAL A 105 -12.48 -18.85 19.29
CA VAL A 105 -12.29 -20.25 18.91
C VAL A 105 -12.97 -21.15 19.94
N GLY A 106 -13.87 -22.01 19.48
CA GLY A 106 -14.46 -23.10 20.28
C GLY A 106 -13.74 -24.41 20.03
N ILE A 107 -13.70 -25.26 21.05
CA ILE A 107 -13.14 -26.62 20.94
C ILE A 107 -14.29 -27.62 21.09
N SER A 108 -14.76 -28.17 19.96
CA SER A 108 -15.73 -29.28 19.92
C SER A 108 -15.03 -30.63 20.12
N ASP A 109 -15.82 -31.69 20.37
CA ASP A 109 -15.27 -33.05 20.52
C ASP A 109 -14.57 -33.53 19.24
N GLU A 110 -15.07 -33.14 18.06
CA GLU A 110 -14.44 -33.42 16.77
C GLU A 110 -13.05 -32.76 16.68
N ARG A 111 -12.94 -31.50 17.07
CA ARG A 111 -11.65 -30.80 17.12
C ARG A 111 -10.68 -31.40 18.12
N ILE A 112 -11.17 -31.92 19.23
CA ILE A 112 -10.31 -32.64 20.20
C ILE A 112 -9.68 -33.86 19.55
N GLU A 113 -10.42 -34.63 18.76
CA GLU A 113 -9.88 -35.78 18.05
C GLU A 113 -8.85 -35.37 16.97
N GLU A 114 -9.10 -34.28 16.23
CA GLU A 114 -8.14 -33.74 15.29
C GLU A 114 -6.85 -33.25 15.99
N ILE A 115 -6.98 -32.59 17.13
CA ILE A 115 -5.84 -32.16 17.96
C ILE A 115 -5.02 -33.38 18.42
N LYS A 116 -5.68 -34.41 18.91
CA LYS A 116 -5.01 -35.69 19.29
C LYS A 116 -4.28 -36.32 18.11
N GLY A 117 -4.87 -36.28 16.92
CA GLY A 117 -4.22 -36.77 15.69
C GLY A 117 -2.91 -36.04 15.35
N ILE A 118 -2.79 -34.75 15.69
CA ILE A 118 -1.61 -33.94 15.42
C ILE A 118 -0.60 -33.97 16.56
N LEU A 119 -1.06 -33.80 17.79
CA LEU A 119 -0.20 -33.69 18.97
C LEU A 119 0.17 -35.04 19.59
N GLY A 120 -0.63 -36.10 19.35
CA GLY A 120 -0.54 -37.37 20.00
C GLY A 120 -1.46 -37.49 21.22
N GLU A 121 -1.07 -38.26 22.22
CA GLU A 121 -1.90 -38.42 23.43
C GLU A 121 -2.14 -37.08 24.13
N LEU A 122 -3.40 -36.68 24.23
CA LEU A 122 -3.85 -35.50 24.93
C LEU A 122 -4.92 -35.92 25.95
N ASN A 123 -4.66 -35.67 27.21
CA ASN A 123 -5.63 -35.90 28.29
C ASN A 123 -6.56 -34.68 28.48
N ASP A 124 -7.59 -34.85 29.32
CA ASP A 124 -8.55 -33.78 29.59
C ASP A 124 -7.90 -32.52 30.17
N GLU A 125 -6.83 -32.66 30.96
CA GLU A 125 -6.05 -31.53 31.47
C GLU A 125 -5.39 -30.73 30.34
N GLY A 126 -4.83 -31.42 29.33
CA GLY A 126 -4.25 -30.78 28.15
C GLY A 126 -5.29 -30.04 27.32
N VAL A 127 -6.48 -30.61 27.15
CA VAL A 127 -7.59 -29.90 26.47
C VAL A 127 -8.00 -28.63 27.21
N GLU A 128 -8.07 -28.71 28.55
CA GLU A 128 -8.43 -27.53 29.35
C GLU A 128 -7.35 -26.44 29.30
N LYS A 129 -6.08 -26.82 29.26
CA LYS A 129 -4.98 -25.87 29.04
C LYS A 129 -5.09 -25.15 27.70
N ILE A 130 -5.40 -25.87 26.62
CA ILE A 130 -5.64 -25.25 25.31
C ILE A 130 -6.79 -24.25 25.38
N ARG A 131 -7.90 -24.61 26.04
CA ARG A 131 -9.04 -23.68 26.24
C ARG A 131 -8.66 -22.42 26.98
N GLN A 132 -7.91 -22.56 28.07
CA GLN A 132 -7.43 -21.43 28.89
C GLN A 132 -6.52 -20.50 28.11
N ILE A 133 -5.55 -21.05 27.36
CA ILE A 133 -4.61 -20.26 26.55
C ILE A 133 -5.36 -19.52 25.45
N LEU A 134 -6.25 -20.16 24.70
CA LEU A 134 -7.07 -19.52 23.67
C LEU A 134 -7.98 -18.43 24.27
N HIS A 135 -8.50 -18.65 25.48
CA HIS A 135 -9.31 -17.66 26.18
C HIS A 135 -8.50 -16.44 26.62
N SER A 136 -7.32 -16.65 27.21
CA SER A 136 -6.38 -15.58 27.58
C SER A 136 -5.89 -14.81 26.35
N TYR A 137 -5.60 -15.51 25.25
CA TYR A 137 -5.29 -14.88 23.98
C TYR A 137 -6.43 -13.99 23.49
N LYS A 138 -7.67 -14.49 23.50
CA LYS A 138 -8.85 -13.72 23.09
C LYS A 138 -9.05 -12.45 23.94
N LYS A 139 -8.84 -12.56 25.26
CA LYS A 139 -8.96 -11.43 26.18
C LYS A 139 -7.84 -10.39 26.07
N GLY A 140 -6.76 -10.72 25.41
CA GLY A 140 -5.57 -9.87 25.33
C GLY A 140 -4.62 -9.99 26.51
N GLU A 141 -4.78 -11.03 27.33
CA GLU A 141 -3.89 -11.37 28.45
C GLU A 141 -2.63 -12.08 27.96
N LEU A 142 -2.68 -12.69 26.78
CA LEU A 142 -1.57 -13.33 26.08
C LEU A 142 -1.33 -12.66 24.73
N GLU A 143 -0.09 -12.28 24.42
CA GLU A 143 0.26 -11.68 23.15
C GLU A 143 0.29 -12.71 22.00
N GLY A 144 0.14 -12.23 20.73
CA GLY A 144 0.09 -13.11 19.56
C GLY A 144 1.37 -13.91 19.36
N ASP A 145 2.51 -13.29 19.64
CA ASP A 145 3.83 -13.91 19.49
C ASP A 145 4.08 -15.00 20.54
N ASP A 146 3.38 -14.94 21.68
CA ASP A 146 3.51 -15.91 22.77
C ASP A 146 2.51 -17.09 22.66
N LEU A 147 1.54 -17.03 21.76
CA LEU A 147 0.48 -18.06 21.66
C LEU A 147 1.05 -19.46 21.37
N VAL A 148 1.91 -19.57 20.37
CA VAL A 148 2.53 -20.85 20.00
C VAL A 148 3.53 -21.32 21.05
N PRO A 149 4.48 -20.49 21.53
CA PRO A 149 5.42 -20.89 22.58
C PRO A 149 4.74 -21.33 23.89
N GLU A 150 3.72 -20.60 24.34
CA GLU A 150 3.04 -20.93 25.60
C GLU A 150 2.24 -22.23 25.47
N MET A 151 1.54 -22.48 24.34
CA MET A 151 0.91 -23.76 24.09
C MET A 151 1.93 -24.90 24.03
N ALA A 152 3.04 -24.70 23.34
CA ALA A 152 4.09 -25.72 23.20
C ALA A 152 4.67 -26.11 24.56
N LYS A 153 4.93 -25.12 25.42
CA LYS A 153 5.43 -25.30 26.78
C LYS A 153 4.43 -26.06 27.65
N GLU A 154 3.17 -25.62 27.69
CA GLU A 154 2.13 -26.21 28.54
C GLU A 154 1.76 -27.63 28.13
N LEU A 155 1.78 -27.91 26.81
CA LEU A 155 1.48 -29.22 26.26
C LEU A 155 2.72 -30.12 26.13
N LYS A 156 3.93 -29.61 26.39
CA LYS A 156 5.22 -30.28 26.26
C LYS A 156 5.45 -30.88 24.86
N VAL A 157 5.08 -30.10 23.84
CA VAL A 157 5.28 -30.43 22.42
C VAL A 157 6.13 -29.38 21.73
N SER A 158 6.55 -29.62 20.49
CA SER A 158 7.31 -28.62 19.75
C SER A 158 6.40 -27.52 19.19
N ASP A 159 6.94 -26.31 19.04
CA ASP A 159 6.26 -25.15 18.45
C ASP A 159 5.71 -25.45 17.06
N SER A 160 6.46 -26.20 16.25
CA SER A 160 6.02 -26.62 14.91
C SER A 160 4.75 -27.47 14.93
N ARG A 161 4.60 -28.37 15.92
CA ARG A 161 3.37 -29.17 16.07
C ARG A 161 2.18 -28.31 16.47
N VAL A 162 2.39 -27.36 17.37
CA VAL A 162 1.36 -26.38 17.77
C VAL A 162 0.97 -25.50 16.60
N ALA A 163 1.92 -25.02 15.82
CA ALA A 163 1.64 -24.22 14.63
C ALA A 163 0.80 -25.00 13.60
N VAL A 164 1.13 -26.27 13.36
CA VAL A 164 0.33 -27.17 12.49
C VAL A 164 -1.06 -27.41 13.08
N MET A 165 -1.19 -27.57 14.38
CA MET A 165 -2.48 -27.73 15.05
C MET A 165 -3.34 -26.46 14.86
N ILE A 166 -2.79 -25.27 15.12
CA ILE A 166 -3.52 -24.02 14.94
C ILE A 166 -3.95 -23.87 13.47
N ASP A 167 -3.06 -24.16 12.54
CA ASP A 167 -3.32 -24.03 11.10
C ASP A 167 -4.42 -24.96 10.60
N ARG A 168 -4.47 -26.21 11.08
CA ARG A 168 -5.40 -27.22 10.58
C ARG A 168 -6.72 -27.28 11.31
N VAL A 169 -6.69 -27.15 12.64
CA VAL A 169 -7.88 -27.38 13.49
C VAL A 169 -8.70 -26.10 13.67
N PHE A 170 -8.06 -24.92 13.53
CA PHE A 170 -8.72 -23.65 13.80
C PHE A 170 -8.75 -22.73 12.56
N PRO A 171 -9.62 -23.02 11.59
CA PRO A 171 -9.74 -22.23 10.36
C PRO A 171 -10.12 -20.76 10.63
N GLU A 172 -10.63 -20.45 11.82
CA GLU A 172 -10.93 -19.11 12.26
C GLU A 172 -9.69 -18.19 12.18
N PHE A 173 -8.49 -18.71 12.44
CA PHE A 173 -7.27 -17.93 12.32
C PHE A 173 -6.93 -17.55 10.86
N LYS A 174 -7.37 -18.37 9.88
CA LYS A 174 -7.17 -18.10 8.44
C LYS A 174 -8.22 -17.17 7.84
N SER A 175 -9.43 -17.20 8.40
CA SER A 175 -10.57 -16.44 7.87
C SER A 175 -10.67 -15.03 8.43
N ILE A 176 -9.72 -14.62 9.27
CA ILE A 176 -9.71 -13.29 9.88
C ILE A 176 -9.40 -12.24 8.81
N VAL A 177 -10.25 -11.25 8.71
CA VAL A 177 -10.02 -10.06 7.90
C VAL A 177 -9.69 -8.86 8.80
N PRO A 178 -8.79 -7.96 8.39
CA PRO A 178 -8.53 -6.74 9.12
C PRO A 178 -9.80 -5.90 9.28
N VAL A 179 -10.03 -5.39 10.48
CA VAL A 179 -11.12 -4.45 10.79
C VAL A 179 -10.51 -3.06 10.97
N CYS A 180 -11.04 -2.09 10.24
CA CYS A 180 -10.60 -0.70 10.37
C CYS A 180 -11.01 -0.14 11.74
N SER A 181 -10.08 0.55 12.39
CA SER A 181 -10.33 1.38 13.56
C SER A 181 -10.69 2.81 13.14
N GLN A 182 -10.99 3.67 14.11
CA GLN A 182 -11.11 5.12 13.91
C GLN A 182 -9.77 5.85 13.91
N ASN A 183 -8.68 5.12 14.09
CA ASN A 183 -7.33 5.67 14.05
C ASN A 183 -6.85 5.80 12.61
N THR A 184 -6.24 6.94 12.32
CA THR A 184 -5.64 7.24 11.00
C THR A 184 -4.16 7.57 11.13
N LEU A 185 -3.42 7.37 10.07
CA LEU A 185 -2.09 7.98 9.93
C LEU A 185 -2.28 9.46 9.56
N ARG A 186 -1.60 10.35 10.25
CA ARG A 186 -1.71 11.80 9.99
C ARG A 186 -1.34 12.12 8.53
N SER A 187 -2.21 12.88 7.87
CA SER A 187 -1.97 13.38 6.51
C SER A 187 -1.23 14.73 6.48
N HIS A 188 -1.17 15.42 7.62
CA HIS A 188 -0.51 16.71 7.83
C HIS A 188 0.05 16.80 9.25
N MET A 189 1.04 17.65 9.45
CA MET A 189 1.56 17.95 10.79
C MET A 189 0.55 18.72 11.65
N THR A 190 -0.36 19.44 11.02
CA THR A 190 -1.39 20.28 11.67
C THR A 190 -2.19 19.53 12.72
N SER A 191 -2.65 18.32 12.40
CA SER A 191 -3.44 17.51 13.36
C SER A 191 -2.68 17.24 14.65
N GLY A 192 -1.39 16.93 14.53
CA GLY A 192 -0.53 16.73 15.70
C GLY A 192 -0.34 18.01 16.52
N TRP A 193 -0.24 19.18 15.86
CA TRP A 193 -0.05 20.44 16.58
C TRP A 193 -1.23 20.81 17.46
N PHE A 194 -2.46 20.64 16.99
CA PHE A 194 -3.64 20.91 17.82
C PHE A 194 -3.67 20.03 19.08
N ILE A 195 -3.39 18.73 18.93
CA ILE A 195 -3.34 17.79 20.05
C ILE A 195 -2.24 18.19 21.03
N SER A 196 -1.01 18.40 20.52
CA SER A 196 0.14 18.70 21.37
C SER A 196 0.03 20.06 22.06
N LEU A 197 -0.46 21.09 21.38
CA LEU A 197 -0.63 22.41 21.99
C LEU A 197 -1.75 22.42 23.01
N GLY A 198 -2.83 21.65 22.82
CA GLY A 198 -3.88 21.48 23.83
C GLY A 198 -3.35 20.96 25.15
N GLU A 199 -2.41 20.00 25.10
CA GLU A 199 -1.78 19.45 26.30
C GLU A 199 -0.71 20.39 26.92
N LEU A 200 -0.16 21.33 26.13
CA LEU A 200 0.95 22.17 26.56
C LEU A 200 0.52 23.58 27.02
N CYS A 201 -0.65 24.09 26.57
CA CYS A 201 -1.02 25.50 26.76
C CYS A 201 -1.09 25.94 28.22
N ASP A 202 -1.46 25.04 29.13
CA ASP A 202 -1.57 25.33 30.57
C ASP A 202 -0.25 25.14 31.33
N TYR A 203 0.74 24.47 30.74
CA TYR A 203 1.98 24.08 31.43
C TYR A 203 3.22 24.83 30.94
N ARG A 204 3.12 25.55 29.82
CA ARG A 204 4.27 26.23 29.23
C ARG A 204 4.10 27.76 29.21
N LYS A 205 5.20 28.44 29.41
CA LYS A 205 5.25 29.89 29.26
C LYS A 205 5.23 30.27 27.77
N ILE A 206 4.53 31.33 27.45
CA ILE A 206 4.55 31.97 26.13
C ILE A 206 5.64 33.05 26.08
N PRO A 207 6.22 33.39 24.92
CA PRO A 207 5.97 32.75 23.63
C PRO A 207 6.48 31.31 23.58
N LEU A 208 5.68 30.39 23.00
CA LEU A 208 6.06 29.01 22.78
C LEU A 208 6.36 28.80 21.29
N LYS A 209 7.60 28.44 20.98
CA LYS A 209 8.09 28.19 19.61
C LYS A 209 8.50 26.72 19.49
N LEU A 210 7.75 25.94 18.72
CA LEU A 210 7.99 24.51 18.54
C LEU A 210 8.14 24.17 17.05
N PHE A 211 8.99 23.19 16.74
CA PHE A 211 9.05 22.62 15.38
C PHE A 211 9.09 21.09 15.44
N SER A 212 8.69 20.48 14.34
CA SER A 212 8.78 19.03 14.12
C SER A 212 9.09 18.75 12.65
N VAL A 213 9.99 17.81 12.40
CA VAL A 213 10.27 17.30 11.05
C VAL A 213 10.03 15.80 11.08
N ASP A 214 8.93 15.36 10.49
CA ASP A 214 8.53 13.97 10.59
C ASP A 214 7.61 13.53 9.44
N ARG A 215 7.29 12.23 9.38
CA ARG A 215 6.51 11.64 8.29
C ARG A 215 5.04 12.02 8.35
N CYS A 216 4.48 12.27 7.16
CA CYS A 216 3.05 12.35 6.90
C CYS A 216 2.68 11.35 5.81
N PHE A 217 1.40 10.95 5.77
CA PHE A 217 0.91 9.88 4.91
C PHE A 217 -0.34 10.35 4.17
N ARG A 218 -0.34 10.26 2.85
CA ARG A 218 -1.50 10.61 2.04
C ARG A 218 -1.86 9.48 1.11
N ARG A 219 -3.11 9.10 1.13
CA ARG A 219 -3.67 8.13 0.18
C ARG A 219 -3.82 8.81 -1.19
N GLU A 220 -2.73 8.90 -1.91
CA GLU A 220 -2.74 9.36 -3.30
C GLU A 220 -3.16 8.23 -4.23
N GLN A 221 -3.77 8.55 -5.35
CA GLN A 221 -4.13 7.54 -6.36
C GLN A 221 -2.90 6.89 -7.02
N ALA A 222 -1.81 7.66 -7.16
CA ALA A 222 -0.52 7.20 -7.64
C ALA A 222 0.60 8.13 -7.16
N GLU A 223 1.80 7.58 -6.97
CA GLU A 223 3.00 8.37 -6.77
C GLU A 223 3.53 8.86 -8.12
N ASP A 224 3.94 10.12 -8.17
CA ASP A 224 4.52 10.74 -9.35
C ASP A 224 5.83 11.46 -9.03
N ALA A 225 6.40 12.16 -10.00
CA ALA A 225 7.67 12.88 -9.83
C ALA A 225 7.61 14.00 -8.75
N ALA A 226 6.43 14.37 -8.27
CA ALA A 226 6.22 15.44 -7.30
C ALA A 226 5.47 14.99 -6.03
N ARG A 227 4.95 13.76 -5.98
CA ARG A 227 4.10 13.26 -4.89
C ARG A 227 4.50 11.87 -4.45
N LEU A 228 4.52 11.69 -3.13
CA LEU A 228 4.72 10.41 -2.45
C LEU A 228 3.53 10.11 -1.54
N VAL A 229 3.24 8.83 -1.35
CA VAL A 229 2.26 8.34 -0.37
C VAL A 229 2.74 8.58 1.05
N ALA A 230 4.04 8.42 1.31
CA ALA A 230 4.70 8.76 2.57
C ALA A 230 5.81 9.77 2.31
N TYR A 231 5.74 10.90 2.98
CA TYR A 231 6.67 12.01 2.79
C TYR A 231 7.02 12.66 4.12
N TYR A 232 8.13 13.41 4.16
CA TYR A 232 8.50 14.19 5.32
C TYR A 232 7.95 15.62 5.22
N SER A 233 7.36 16.08 6.31
CA SER A 233 6.90 17.45 6.47
C SER A 233 7.69 18.12 7.59
N ALA A 234 8.24 19.27 7.31
CA ALA A 234 8.81 20.17 8.30
C ALA A 234 7.75 21.21 8.66
N SER A 235 7.44 21.35 9.94
CA SER A 235 6.41 22.28 10.39
C SER A 235 6.80 22.89 11.73
N CYS A 236 6.43 24.16 11.92
CA CYS A 236 6.61 24.86 13.19
C CYS A 236 5.36 25.62 13.58
N VAL A 237 5.28 25.94 14.87
CA VAL A 237 4.22 26.78 15.45
C VAL A 237 4.84 27.83 16.38
N ILE A 238 4.20 28.99 16.41
CA ILE A 238 4.42 30.03 17.44
C ILE A 238 3.08 30.28 18.11
N MET A 239 3.03 30.08 19.42
CA MET A 239 1.88 30.39 20.27
C MET A 239 2.26 31.56 21.19
N ASP A 240 1.54 32.68 21.09
CA ASP A 240 1.79 33.88 21.88
C ASP A 240 0.49 34.70 22.00
N GLU A 241 0.46 35.71 22.89
CA GLU A 241 -0.66 36.63 23.01
C GLU A 241 -0.88 37.47 21.73
N ASN A 242 0.19 37.81 21.02
CA ASN A 242 0.18 38.63 19.81
C ASN A 242 0.90 37.92 18.68
N VAL A 243 0.14 37.28 17.81
CA VAL A 243 0.65 36.55 16.62
C VAL A 243 0.03 37.16 15.36
N SER A 244 0.86 37.42 14.38
CA SER A 244 0.47 38.09 13.12
C SER A 244 0.94 37.34 11.88
N VAL A 245 0.43 37.72 10.72
CA VAL A 245 0.91 37.21 9.42
C VAL A 245 2.38 37.61 9.19
N GLU A 246 2.83 38.76 9.74
CA GLU A 246 4.22 39.19 9.61
C GLU A 246 5.21 38.28 10.33
N ASP A 247 4.80 37.66 11.44
CA ASP A 247 5.62 36.64 12.11
C ASP A 247 5.82 35.41 11.21
N GLY A 248 4.77 34.98 10.51
CA GLY A 248 4.86 33.90 9.51
C GLY A 248 5.82 34.25 8.37
N LYS A 249 5.77 35.47 7.84
CA LYS A 249 6.69 35.94 6.81
C LYS A 249 8.14 35.99 7.31
N ALA A 250 8.36 36.48 8.52
CA ALA A 250 9.68 36.57 9.13
C ALA A 250 10.30 35.17 9.35
N VAL A 251 9.51 34.22 9.88
CA VAL A 251 9.95 32.85 10.07
C VAL A 251 10.27 32.18 8.73
N ALA A 252 9.39 32.32 7.73
CA ALA A 252 9.61 31.75 6.41
C ALA A 252 10.90 32.28 5.76
N ALA A 253 11.10 33.59 5.77
CA ALA A 253 12.29 34.19 5.22
C ALA A 253 13.56 33.80 5.99
N GLY A 254 13.53 33.84 7.33
CA GLY A 254 14.66 33.45 8.17
C GLY A 254 15.05 31.99 8.04
N LEU A 255 14.07 31.10 7.87
CA LEU A 255 14.31 29.67 7.68
C LEU A 255 14.89 29.38 6.29
N LEU A 256 14.23 29.86 5.23
CA LEU A 256 14.58 29.54 3.85
C LEU A 256 15.89 30.20 3.40
N SER A 257 16.24 31.36 3.95
CA SER A 257 17.52 32.03 3.66
C SER A 257 18.72 31.16 4.01
N GLN A 258 18.61 30.28 5.03
CA GLN A 258 19.65 29.35 5.43
C GLN A 258 19.90 28.23 4.40
N PHE A 259 19.01 28.07 3.42
CA PHE A 259 19.09 27.11 2.32
C PHE A 259 19.44 27.74 0.97
N GLY A 260 19.79 29.02 0.96
CA GLY A 260 20.20 29.75 -0.24
C GLY A 260 19.04 30.39 -1.02
N PHE A 261 17.84 30.42 -0.46
CA PHE A 261 16.75 31.21 -1.03
C PHE A 261 16.95 32.71 -0.73
N SER A 262 16.61 33.52 -1.72
CA SER A 262 16.60 34.97 -1.62
C SER A 262 15.30 35.49 -2.26
N ASN A 263 14.93 36.71 -1.96
CA ASN A 263 13.72 37.33 -2.49
C ASN A 263 12.46 36.48 -2.26
N PHE A 264 11.58 36.97 -1.43
CA PHE A 264 10.36 36.28 -1.03
C PHE A 264 9.14 37.03 -1.52
N THR A 265 8.16 36.28 -2.05
CA THR A 265 6.84 36.79 -2.41
C THR A 265 5.79 35.97 -1.65
N PHE A 266 4.90 36.68 -0.98
CA PHE A 266 3.85 36.11 -0.16
C PHE A 266 2.51 36.34 -0.86
N ARG A 267 1.78 35.26 -1.13
CA ARG A 267 0.49 35.29 -1.82
C ARG A 267 -0.58 34.66 -0.96
N PRO A 268 -1.79 35.26 -0.86
CA PRO A 268 -2.91 34.59 -0.23
C PRO A 268 -3.18 33.23 -0.90
N ASP A 269 -3.35 32.16 -0.10
CA ASP A 269 -3.69 30.84 -0.63
C ASP A 269 -5.19 30.79 -0.95
N GLU A 270 -5.51 30.45 -2.19
CA GLU A 270 -6.90 30.34 -2.66
C GLU A 270 -7.64 29.15 -2.04
N LYS A 271 -6.94 28.15 -1.52
CA LYS A 271 -7.54 26.89 -1.01
C LYS A 271 -8.28 27.02 0.31
N ARG A 272 -8.03 28.06 1.10
CA ARG A 272 -8.74 28.42 2.35
C ARG A 272 -9.07 27.27 3.28
N SER A 273 -8.08 26.66 3.90
CA SER A 273 -8.29 25.61 4.90
C SER A 273 -9.04 26.13 6.14
N LYS A 274 -10.11 25.47 6.55
CA LYS A 274 -11.01 25.94 7.64
C LYS A 274 -10.34 26.02 9.01
N TYR A 275 -9.23 25.36 9.22
CA TYR A 275 -8.47 25.48 10.46
C TYR A 275 -7.60 26.75 10.54
N TYR A 276 -7.55 27.55 9.47
CA TYR A 276 -6.93 28.88 9.50
C TYR A 276 -8.00 29.99 9.61
N VAL A 277 -7.60 31.11 10.19
CA VAL A 277 -8.38 32.35 10.14
C VAL A 277 -8.50 32.77 8.67
N PRO A 278 -9.69 33.18 8.19
CA PRO A 278 -9.86 33.67 6.83
C PRO A 278 -8.80 34.71 6.46
N ASP A 279 -8.29 34.63 5.24
CA ASP A 279 -7.32 35.55 4.63
C ASP A 279 -5.92 35.59 5.29
N THR A 280 -5.61 34.69 6.24
CA THR A 280 -4.27 34.54 6.82
C THR A 280 -3.42 33.44 6.17
N GLN A 281 -4.07 32.47 5.50
CA GLN A 281 -3.33 31.41 4.82
C GLN A 281 -2.55 31.98 3.66
N THR A 282 -1.22 31.77 3.67
CA THR A 282 -0.28 32.46 2.78
C THR A 282 0.71 31.45 2.19
N GLU A 283 0.80 31.42 0.86
CA GLU A 283 1.82 30.69 0.12
C GLU A 283 3.12 31.48 0.09
N VAL A 284 4.24 30.81 0.32
CA VAL A 284 5.57 31.37 0.30
C VAL A 284 6.26 30.98 -0.99
N PHE A 285 6.43 31.94 -1.89
CA PHE A 285 7.26 31.82 -3.07
C PHE A 285 8.65 32.41 -2.77
N ALA A 286 9.69 31.63 -3.10
CA ALA A 286 11.06 32.06 -2.90
C ALA A 286 11.89 31.83 -4.16
N TYR A 287 12.85 32.71 -4.41
CA TYR A 287 13.78 32.59 -5.51
C TYR A 287 15.01 31.78 -5.10
N HIS A 288 15.41 30.82 -5.95
CA HIS A 288 16.64 30.04 -5.76
C HIS A 288 17.45 30.00 -7.05
N PRO A 289 18.77 30.40 -7.02
CA PRO A 289 19.60 30.49 -8.24
C PRO A 289 19.74 29.19 -9.01
N LYS A 290 19.78 28.04 -8.33
CA LYS A 290 19.87 26.70 -8.95
C LYS A 290 18.68 26.34 -9.84
N LEU A 291 17.54 26.99 -9.67
CA LEU A 291 16.35 26.73 -10.48
C LEU A 291 16.39 27.45 -11.83
N VAL A 292 17.20 28.49 -11.96
CA VAL A 292 17.29 29.30 -13.18
C VAL A 292 17.78 28.43 -14.34
N GLY A 293 17.01 28.41 -15.43
CA GLY A 293 17.32 27.59 -16.60
C GLY A 293 17.12 26.09 -16.42
N SER A 294 16.55 25.63 -15.30
CA SER A 294 16.18 24.23 -15.10
C SER A 294 15.12 23.78 -16.11
N LYS A 295 15.08 22.48 -16.43
CA LYS A 295 14.04 21.90 -17.30
C LYS A 295 12.69 21.69 -16.61
N THR A 296 12.44 22.42 -15.53
CA THR A 296 11.20 22.33 -14.74
C THR A 296 10.33 23.57 -14.97
N LYS A 297 9.11 23.55 -14.46
CA LYS A 297 8.22 24.72 -14.46
C LYS A 297 8.72 25.88 -13.62
N TYR A 298 9.84 25.73 -12.92
CA TYR A 298 10.49 26.72 -12.05
C TYR A 298 11.74 27.33 -12.69
N SER A 299 11.85 27.26 -14.02
CA SER A 299 13.01 27.76 -14.78
C SER A 299 13.27 29.25 -14.66
N ASP A 300 12.31 30.01 -14.16
CA ASP A 300 12.42 31.43 -13.79
C ASP A 300 13.10 31.67 -12.42
N GLY A 301 13.42 30.59 -11.71
CA GLY A 301 14.03 30.61 -10.39
C GLY A 301 13.04 30.69 -9.22
N TRP A 302 11.75 30.85 -9.46
CA TRP A 302 10.74 30.97 -8.43
C TRP A 302 10.00 29.65 -8.16
N VAL A 303 9.86 29.33 -6.88
CA VAL A 303 9.15 28.12 -6.45
C VAL A 303 8.34 28.36 -5.19
N GLU A 304 7.15 27.81 -5.13
CA GLU A 304 6.36 27.68 -3.88
C GLU A 304 7.04 26.65 -2.98
N VAL A 305 7.50 27.08 -1.79
CA VAL A 305 8.29 26.22 -0.88
C VAL A 305 7.53 25.89 0.39
N ALA A 306 6.73 26.80 0.91
CA ALA A 306 6.05 26.67 2.19
C ALA A 306 4.67 27.34 2.15
N THR A 307 3.85 26.99 3.12
CA THR A 307 2.59 27.66 3.43
C THR A 307 2.54 27.94 4.92
N PHE A 308 2.02 29.10 5.32
CA PHE A 308 1.76 29.42 6.71
C PHE A 308 0.39 30.08 6.89
N GLY A 309 -0.07 30.15 8.13
CA GLY A 309 -1.31 30.84 8.50
C GLY A 309 -1.52 30.89 10.00
N ILE A 310 -2.54 31.62 10.44
CA ILE A 310 -2.94 31.72 11.84
C ILE A 310 -4.07 30.74 12.07
N TYR A 311 -3.95 29.87 13.08
CA TYR A 311 -4.99 28.88 13.38
C TYR A 311 -6.29 29.56 13.83
N SER A 312 -7.40 29.05 13.31
CA SER A 312 -8.75 29.55 13.62
C SER A 312 -9.10 29.34 15.09
N PRO A 313 -9.61 30.37 15.79
CA PRO A 313 -10.12 30.22 17.15
C PRO A 313 -11.18 29.12 17.29
N SER A 314 -11.98 28.88 16.25
CA SER A 314 -12.98 27.79 16.25
C SER A 314 -12.34 26.40 16.31
N ALA A 315 -11.19 26.20 15.68
CA ALA A 315 -10.43 24.96 15.78
C ALA A 315 -9.63 24.88 17.10
N LEU A 316 -8.97 25.98 17.51
CA LEU A 316 -8.21 26.07 18.76
C LEU A 316 -9.09 25.78 19.99
N SER A 317 -10.32 26.30 20.01
CA SER A 317 -11.26 26.10 21.13
C SER A 317 -11.63 24.63 21.35
N GLN A 318 -11.59 23.80 20.32
CA GLN A 318 -11.85 22.35 20.44
C GLN A 318 -10.77 21.60 21.25
N TYR A 319 -9.63 22.25 21.46
CA TYR A 319 -8.48 21.74 22.21
C TYR A 319 -8.15 22.58 23.44
N SER A 320 -9.05 23.47 23.85
CA SER A 320 -8.87 24.41 24.98
C SER A 320 -7.62 25.28 24.87
N ILE A 321 -7.19 25.60 23.64
CA ILE A 321 -6.05 26.49 23.40
C ILE A 321 -6.54 27.93 23.43
N HIS A 322 -5.97 28.72 24.33
CA HIS A 322 -6.43 30.09 24.64
C HIS A 322 -5.69 31.21 23.89
N TYR A 323 -4.58 30.86 23.24
CA TYR A 323 -3.70 31.81 22.58
C TYR A 323 -3.73 31.67 21.06
N PRO A 324 -3.52 32.76 20.30
CA PRO A 324 -3.28 32.69 18.87
C PRO A 324 -2.06 31.83 18.54
N VAL A 325 -2.14 31.09 17.42
CA VAL A 325 -1.08 30.21 16.96
C VAL A 325 -0.80 30.46 15.48
N MET A 326 0.42 30.83 15.15
CA MET A 326 0.94 30.80 13.77
C MET A 326 1.52 29.41 13.50
N ASN A 327 1.20 28.87 12.34
CA ASN A 327 1.78 27.62 11.84
C ASN A 327 2.42 27.85 10.48
N LEU A 328 3.59 27.22 10.27
CA LEU A 328 4.23 27.12 8.97
C LEU A 328 4.55 25.66 8.67
N GLY A 329 4.32 25.24 7.41
CA GLY A 329 4.60 23.88 6.94
C GLY A 329 5.25 23.89 5.56
N MET A 330 6.17 22.91 5.34
CA MET A 330 6.81 22.66 4.04
C MET A 330 7.10 21.18 3.83
N GLY A 331 7.15 20.73 2.56
CA GLY A 331 7.60 19.39 2.21
C GLY A 331 9.13 19.32 2.16
N VAL A 332 9.71 18.40 2.92
CA VAL A 332 11.17 18.22 3.00
C VAL A 332 11.74 17.76 1.67
N GLU A 333 11.09 16.81 1.01
CA GLU A 333 11.54 16.26 -0.27
C GLU A 333 11.56 17.33 -1.37
N ARG A 334 10.63 18.29 -1.35
CA ARG A 334 10.63 19.41 -2.30
C ARG A 334 11.88 20.28 -2.12
N LEU A 335 12.24 20.57 -0.87
CA LEU A 335 13.47 21.28 -0.55
C LEU A 335 14.70 20.47 -0.95
N ALA A 336 14.72 19.18 -0.62
CA ALA A 336 15.82 18.29 -0.99
C ALA A 336 16.01 18.18 -2.51
N MET A 337 14.93 18.14 -3.30
CA MET A 337 15.00 18.13 -4.77
C MET A 337 15.77 19.36 -5.30
N ILE A 338 15.53 20.53 -4.72
CA ILE A 338 16.24 21.77 -5.12
C ILE A 338 17.70 21.72 -4.71
N LEU A 339 18.00 21.26 -3.50
CA LEU A 339 19.36 21.23 -2.97
C LEU A 339 20.26 20.21 -3.71
N TYR A 340 19.66 19.12 -4.18
CA TYR A 340 20.36 17.98 -4.82
C TYR A 340 20.11 17.85 -6.33
N ASP A 341 19.55 18.90 -6.96
CA ASP A 341 19.26 18.94 -8.41
C ASP A 341 18.44 17.71 -8.91
N SER A 342 17.49 17.25 -8.12
CA SER A 342 16.62 16.13 -8.49
C SER A 342 15.33 16.63 -9.13
N THR A 343 14.89 15.97 -10.21
CA THR A 343 13.63 16.28 -10.90
C THR A 343 12.51 15.29 -10.56
N ASP A 344 12.84 14.23 -9.83
CA ASP A 344 11.89 13.19 -9.43
C ASP A 344 12.05 12.86 -7.95
N VAL A 345 11.00 13.13 -7.18
CA VAL A 345 10.99 12.88 -5.73
C VAL A 345 11.15 11.40 -5.38
N ARG A 346 10.70 10.49 -6.24
CA ARG A 346 10.81 9.05 -6.03
C ARG A 346 12.26 8.58 -6.14
N ALA A 347 12.99 9.10 -7.12
CA ALA A 347 14.42 8.80 -7.31
C ALA A 347 15.26 9.35 -6.16
N LEU A 348 14.86 10.50 -5.61
CA LEU A 348 15.51 11.10 -4.46
C LEU A 348 15.26 10.31 -3.18
N SER A 349 14.00 9.92 -2.93
CA SER A 349 13.56 9.30 -1.68
C SER A 349 13.82 7.79 -1.64
N TYR A 350 13.71 7.13 -2.79
CA TYR A 350 13.85 5.69 -2.92
C TYR A 350 14.79 5.30 -4.07
N PRO A 351 16.08 5.69 -3.98
CA PRO A 351 17.05 5.45 -5.07
C PRO A 351 17.18 3.97 -5.42
N GLN A 352 16.95 3.05 -4.47
CA GLN A 352 16.98 1.61 -4.67
C GLN A 352 15.94 1.09 -5.68
N PHE A 353 14.84 1.82 -5.87
CA PHE A 353 13.79 1.47 -6.83
C PHE A 353 13.90 2.25 -8.15
N GLN A 354 14.72 3.30 -8.18
CA GLN A 354 14.89 4.23 -9.30
C GLN A 354 16.36 4.36 -9.73
N TYR A 355 17.19 3.38 -9.37
CA TYR A 355 18.66 3.46 -9.43
C TYR A 355 19.25 3.67 -10.83
N LYS A 356 18.46 3.52 -11.88
CA LYS A 356 18.94 3.80 -13.25
C LYS A 356 18.43 5.17 -13.68
N THR A 357 19.30 6.16 -13.76
CA THR A 357 19.04 7.48 -14.36
C THR A 357 18.53 7.41 -15.81
N ASN A 358 18.62 6.22 -16.43
CA ASN A 358 18.07 5.86 -17.72
C ASN A 358 17.33 4.51 -17.62
N TRP A 359 16.51 4.31 -16.60
CA TRP A 359 15.73 3.09 -16.51
C TRP A 359 14.66 3.10 -17.60
N VAL A 360 14.91 2.35 -18.63
CA VAL A 360 13.99 2.14 -19.76
C VAL A 360 13.57 0.68 -19.70
N MET A 361 12.29 0.46 -19.49
CA MET A 361 11.69 -0.86 -19.70
C MET A 361 11.29 -0.99 -21.16
N SER A 362 11.67 -2.10 -21.76
CA SER A 362 11.14 -2.47 -23.07
C SER A 362 9.67 -2.95 -22.93
N ASP A 363 8.95 -3.00 -24.05
CA ASP A 363 7.62 -3.62 -24.09
C ASP A 363 7.64 -5.07 -23.61
N SER A 364 8.73 -5.80 -23.87
CA SER A 364 8.94 -7.18 -23.40
C SER A 364 9.08 -7.25 -21.87
N ASP A 365 9.83 -6.32 -21.26
CA ASP A 365 9.97 -6.26 -19.81
C ASP A 365 8.61 -6.01 -19.15
N ILE A 366 7.84 -5.06 -19.69
CA ILE A 366 6.51 -4.72 -19.17
C ILE A 366 5.54 -5.90 -19.34
N ALA A 367 5.52 -6.54 -20.51
CA ALA A 367 4.65 -7.68 -20.77
C ALA A 367 4.93 -8.86 -19.81
N SER A 368 6.18 -9.12 -19.49
CA SER A 368 6.59 -10.17 -18.56
C SER A 368 6.15 -9.92 -17.09
N MET A 369 5.76 -8.69 -16.77
CA MET A 369 5.29 -8.26 -15.46
C MET A 369 3.76 -8.16 -15.34
N VAL A 370 3.05 -8.67 -16.34
CA VAL A 370 1.58 -8.81 -16.34
C VAL A 370 1.24 -10.28 -16.18
N TYR A 371 0.42 -10.62 -15.21
CA TYR A 371 0.09 -12.01 -14.91
C TYR A 371 -1.35 -12.18 -14.41
N VAL A 372 -1.83 -13.42 -14.47
CA VAL A 372 -3.11 -13.82 -13.92
C VAL A 372 -2.97 -13.99 -12.40
N GLU A 373 -3.84 -13.37 -11.61
CA GLU A 373 -3.74 -13.36 -10.14
C GLU A 373 -4.23 -14.68 -9.54
N ASP A 374 -5.48 -15.03 -9.77
CA ASP A 374 -6.11 -16.24 -9.27
C ASP A 374 -6.05 -17.35 -10.31
N VAL A 375 -5.45 -18.48 -9.96
CA VAL A 375 -5.32 -19.64 -10.83
C VAL A 375 -5.81 -20.90 -10.12
N PRO A 376 -6.40 -21.88 -10.84
CA PRO A 376 -6.79 -23.17 -10.24
C PRO A 376 -5.59 -23.89 -9.66
N GLN A 377 -5.82 -24.67 -8.60
CA GLN A 377 -4.76 -25.34 -7.85
C GLN A 377 -4.70 -26.86 -8.17
N THR A 378 -5.73 -27.42 -8.81
CA THR A 378 -5.82 -28.83 -9.13
C THR A 378 -5.73 -29.09 -10.63
N GLU A 379 -5.35 -30.28 -11.04
CA GLU A 379 -5.35 -30.68 -12.46
C GLU A 379 -6.78 -30.58 -13.04
N THR A 380 -7.78 -31.02 -12.29
CA THR A 380 -9.20 -30.88 -12.69
C THR A 380 -9.62 -29.42 -12.83
N GLY A 381 -9.14 -28.52 -11.95
CA GLY A 381 -9.39 -27.08 -12.08
C GLY A 381 -8.78 -26.50 -13.35
N ILE A 382 -7.58 -26.96 -13.75
CA ILE A 382 -6.95 -26.58 -15.03
C ILE A 382 -7.76 -27.10 -16.22
N GLU A 383 -8.29 -28.32 -16.15
CA GLU A 383 -9.20 -28.86 -17.18
C GLU A 383 -10.48 -28.03 -17.30
N ILE A 384 -11.08 -27.66 -16.17
CA ILE A 384 -12.28 -26.80 -16.13
C ILE A 384 -11.98 -25.43 -16.77
N GLN A 385 -10.85 -24.81 -16.43
CA GLN A 385 -10.41 -23.57 -17.06
C GLN A 385 -10.33 -23.71 -18.59
N GLY A 386 -9.65 -24.75 -19.06
CA GLY A 386 -9.51 -25.02 -20.51
C GLY A 386 -10.86 -25.26 -21.18
N ALA A 387 -11.78 -25.95 -20.53
CA ALA A 387 -13.11 -26.24 -21.01
C ALA A 387 -13.97 -24.95 -21.13
N ILE A 388 -13.90 -24.06 -20.15
CA ILE A 388 -14.56 -22.74 -20.19
C ILE A 388 -14.06 -21.93 -21.40
N VAL A 389 -12.74 -21.83 -21.56
CA VAL A 389 -12.11 -21.11 -22.67
C VAL A 389 -12.60 -21.67 -24.02
N LYS A 390 -12.51 -22.99 -24.18
CA LYS A 390 -12.95 -23.68 -25.42
C LYS A 390 -14.42 -23.44 -25.73
N THR A 391 -15.28 -23.47 -24.73
CA THR A 391 -16.72 -23.19 -24.89
C THR A 391 -16.95 -21.75 -25.34
N CYS A 392 -16.25 -20.78 -24.76
CA CYS A 392 -16.32 -19.39 -25.16
C CYS A 392 -15.77 -19.14 -26.57
N GLU A 393 -14.71 -19.81 -26.98
CA GLU A 393 -14.19 -19.75 -28.36
C GLU A 393 -15.17 -20.30 -29.36
N GLN A 394 -15.79 -21.43 -29.05
CA GLN A 394 -16.70 -22.13 -29.98
C GLN A 394 -18.06 -21.44 -30.10
N TYR A 395 -18.63 -21.00 -28.98
CA TYR A 395 -20.02 -20.51 -28.91
C TYR A 395 -20.11 -19.00 -28.56
N GLY A 396 -19.02 -18.29 -28.39
CA GLY A 396 -18.99 -16.90 -27.92
C GLY A 396 -19.83 -15.92 -28.73
N ASN A 397 -20.07 -16.19 -30.01
CA ASN A 397 -20.92 -15.38 -30.91
C ASN A 397 -22.40 -15.76 -30.89
N THR A 398 -22.82 -16.78 -30.14
CA THR A 398 -24.21 -17.21 -30.06
C THR A 398 -25.07 -16.12 -29.44
N PRO A 399 -26.20 -15.73 -30.10
CA PRO A 399 -27.11 -14.75 -29.51
C PRO A 399 -27.69 -15.22 -28.17
N SER A 400 -27.81 -14.29 -27.24
CA SER A 400 -28.41 -14.53 -25.94
C SER A 400 -29.96 -14.37 -25.97
N PRO A 401 -30.71 -14.97 -25.02
CA PRO A 401 -30.22 -15.79 -23.94
C PRO A 401 -29.73 -17.17 -24.40
N CYS A 402 -28.62 -17.65 -23.85
CA CYS A 402 -28.05 -18.96 -24.21
C CYS A 402 -27.22 -19.55 -23.05
N GLU A 403 -27.10 -20.89 -23.06
CA GLU A 403 -26.38 -21.66 -22.05
C GLU A 403 -25.69 -22.85 -22.73
N PHE A 404 -24.44 -23.11 -22.32
CA PHE A 404 -23.65 -24.24 -22.81
C PHE A 404 -22.93 -24.93 -21.65
N THR A 405 -23.02 -26.25 -21.56
CA THR A 405 -22.24 -27.03 -20.63
C THR A 405 -20.78 -27.07 -21.11
N ALA A 406 -19.88 -26.52 -20.31
CA ALA A 406 -18.46 -26.52 -20.59
C ALA A 406 -17.79 -27.79 -20.08
N TRP A 407 -18.13 -28.22 -18.87
CA TRP A 407 -17.51 -29.37 -18.23
C TRP A 407 -18.50 -30.06 -17.29
N GLU A 408 -18.38 -31.39 -17.16
CA GLU A 408 -19.13 -32.19 -16.19
C GLU A 408 -18.25 -33.33 -15.70
N GLY A 409 -18.16 -33.51 -14.39
CA GLY A 409 -17.34 -34.54 -13.80
C GLY A 409 -17.25 -34.42 -12.28
N GLN A 410 -16.27 -35.09 -11.70
CA GLN A 410 -16.06 -35.14 -10.27
C GLN A 410 -14.91 -34.21 -9.86
N LEU A 411 -15.16 -33.36 -8.86
CA LEU A 411 -14.18 -32.47 -8.20
C LEU A 411 -14.38 -32.55 -6.68
N PHE A 412 -13.34 -32.88 -5.91
CA PHE A 412 -13.40 -33.08 -4.45
C PHE A 412 -14.58 -33.95 -3.98
N ASP A 413 -14.71 -35.15 -4.55
CA ASP A 413 -15.77 -36.13 -4.25
C ASP A 413 -17.21 -35.67 -4.55
N ARG A 414 -17.36 -34.59 -5.32
CA ARG A 414 -18.66 -34.05 -5.76
C ARG A 414 -18.81 -34.09 -7.26
N ASN A 415 -19.97 -34.52 -7.71
CA ASN A 415 -20.32 -34.39 -9.12
C ASN A 415 -20.80 -32.96 -9.39
N ILE A 416 -20.15 -32.27 -10.30
CA ILE A 416 -20.47 -30.91 -10.66
C ILE A 416 -20.64 -30.75 -12.16
N ARG A 417 -21.44 -29.76 -12.53
CA ARG A 417 -21.61 -29.32 -13.91
C ARG A 417 -21.26 -27.83 -14.02
N VAL A 418 -20.38 -27.50 -14.94
CA VAL A 418 -19.95 -26.13 -15.23
C VAL A 418 -20.55 -25.67 -16.53
N LYS A 419 -21.20 -24.52 -16.50
CA LYS A 419 -21.90 -23.92 -17.64
C LYS A 419 -21.39 -22.53 -17.92
N VAL A 420 -21.33 -22.16 -19.20
CA VAL A 420 -21.15 -20.77 -19.63
C VAL A 420 -22.50 -20.24 -20.08
N VAL A 421 -22.92 -19.12 -19.52
CA VAL A 421 -24.30 -18.64 -19.63
C VAL A 421 -24.32 -17.15 -19.94
N GLU A 422 -25.22 -16.71 -20.82
CA GLU A 422 -25.60 -15.31 -20.90
C GLU A 422 -27.15 -15.20 -20.86
N PRO A 423 -27.67 -14.76 -19.70
CA PRO A 423 -29.11 -14.70 -19.48
C PRO A 423 -29.78 -13.43 -20.02
N GLU A 424 -29.00 -12.36 -20.27
CA GLU A 424 -29.57 -11.09 -20.75
C GLU A 424 -29.89 -11.14 -22.25
N GLU A 425 -31.00 -10.55 -22.64
CA GLU A 425 -31.40 -10.45 -24.06
C GLU A 425 -30.54 -9.42 -24.81
N ASN A 426 -30.48 -9.57 -26.13
CA ASN A 426 -29.82 -8.65 -27.08
C ASN A 426 -28.30 -8.53 -26.92
N THR A 427 -27.67 -9.57 -26.38
CA THR A 427 -26.19 -9.71 -26.30
C THR A 427 -25.76 -11.01 -27.00
N LYS A 428 -24.55 -11.47 -26.70
CA LYS A 428 -23.98 -12.76 -27.11
C LYS A 428 -23.41 -13.46 -25.89
N LEU A 429 -23.12 -14.76 -26.01
CA LEU A 429 -22.50 -15.55 -24.93
C LEU A 429 -21.25 -14.87 -24.38
N CYS A 430 -20.45 -14.28 -25.27
CA CYS A 430 -19.28 -13.49 -24.89
C CYS A 430 -19.35 -12.11 -25.56
N GLY A 431 -19.03 -11.07 -24.81
CA GLY A 431 -18.90 -9.72 -25.33
C GLY A 431 -17.68 -9.55 -26.25
N PRO A 432 -17.64 -8.47 -27.03
CA PRO A 432 -16.63 -8.27 -28.06
C PRO A 432 -15.20 -8.14 -27.54
N ALA A 433 -15.00 -7.82 -26.26
CA ALA A 433 -13.68 -7.74 -25.67
C ALA A 433 -13.19 -9.07 -25.04
N ALA A 434 -14.03 -10.11 -24.97
CA ALA A 434 -13.65 -11.37 -24.31
C ALA A 434 -12.37 -11.99 -24.89
N MET A 435 -12.18 -11.89 -26.20
CA MET A 435 -11.00 -12.44 -26.89
C MET A 435 -9.86 -11.42 -27.06
N ASN A 436 -9.94 -10.23 -26.44
CA ASN A 436 -8.85 -9.29 -26.49
C ASN A 436 -7.62 -9.87 -25.80
N GLU A 437 -6.47 -9.67 -26.42
CA GLU A 437 -5.17 -10.06 -25.90
C GLU A 437 -4.50 -8.86 -25.24
N ILE A 438 -3.82 -9.10 -24.13
CA ILE A 438 -3.09 -8.08 -23.40
C ILE A 438 -1.69 -7.96 -23.98
N ILE A 439 -1.34 -6.77 -24.40
CA ILE A 439 -0.06 -6.49 -25.01
C ILE A 439 0.57 -5.21 -24.42
N SER A 440 1.89 -5.18 -24.35
CA SER A 440 2.63 -3.93 -24.15
C SER A 440 3.05 -3.38 -25.51
N TYR A 441 2.68 -2.14 -25.78
CA TYR A 441 3.04 -1.45 -26.99
C TYR A 441 3.38 0.01 -26.74
N ARG A 442 4.60 0.41 -27.08
CA ARG A 442 5.15 1.74 -26.78
C ARG A 442 5.09 2.09 -25.29
N ASN A 443 5.30 1.07 -24.45
CA ASN A 443 5.20 1.13 -22.97
C ASN A 443 3.76 1.38 -22.43
N ASP A 444 2.72 1.31 -23.24
CA ASP A 444 1.33 1.23 -22.79
C ASP A 444 0.91 -0.24 -22.64
N ILE A 445 0.10 -0.56 -21.65
CA ILE A 445 -0.58 -1.86 -21.55
C ILE A 445 -1.97 -1.72 -22.14
N LEU A 446 -2.26 -2.51 -23.16
CA LEU A 446 -3.47 -2.43 -23.95
C LEU A 446 -4.14 -3.80 -24.06
N GLY A 447 -5.48 -3.83 -23.96
CA GLY A 447 -6.28 -5.02 -24.28
C GLY A 447 -6.88 -4.89 -25.66
N LEU A 448 -6.31 -5.57 -26.66
CA LEU A 448 -6.61 -5.36 -28.05
C LEU A 448 -7.17 -6.60 -28.75
N PRO A 449 -8.20 -6.44 -29.63
CA PRO A 449 -8.65 -7.52 -30.50
C PRO A 449 -7.63 -7.76 -31.63
N ARG A 450 -7.46 -9.01 -32.06
CA ARG A 450 -6.63 -9.36 -33.21
C ARG A 450 -7.36 -8.99 -34.52
N THR A 451 -7.24 -7.72 -34.89
CA THR A 451 -7.82 -7.17 -36.13
C THR A 451 -6.76 -6.36 -36.87
N SER A 452 -6.94 -6.17 -38.19
CA SER A 452 -6.00 -5.41 -39.03
C SER A 452 -5.70 -4.01 -38.53
N LYS A 453 -6.63 -3.39 -37.83
CA LYS A 453 -6.42 -2.07 -37.17
C LYS A 453 -5.25 -2.05 -36.18
N TRP A 454 -4.96 -3.18 -35.57
CA TRP A 454 -3.96 -3.30 -34.51
C TRP A 454 -2.74 -4.12 -34.90
N ASP A 455 -2.60 -4.50 -36.19
CA ASP A 455 -1.48 -5.31 -36.70
C ASP A 455 -0.10 -4.71 -36.33
N GLU A 456 0.03 -3.37 -36.39
CA GLU A 456 1.26 -2.70 -36.00
C GLU A 456 1.60 -2.93 -34.52
N ALA A 457 0.61 -2.88 -33.64
CA ALA A 457 0.78 -3.10 -32.21
C ALA A 457 1.19 -4.55 -31.90
N PHE A 458 0.59 -5.53 -32.59
CA PHE A 458 0.95 -6.94 -32.43
C PHE A 458 2.32 -7.29 -33.06
N LYS A 459 2.73 -6.57 -34.11
CA LYS A 459 4.02 -6.80 -34.76
C LYS A 459 5.20 -6.19 -34.00
N ASN A 460 5.01 -4.99 -33.43
CA ASN A 460 6.06 -4.17 -32.85
C ASN A 460 6.01 -4.10 -31.32
N GLY A 461 4.92 -4.54 -30.69
CA GLY A 461 4.76 -4.66 -29.24
C GLY A 461 5.18 -6.04 -28.72
N ALA A 462 5.00 -6.26 -27.43
CA ALA A 462 5.21 -7.54 -26.76
C ALA A 462 3.91 -8.09 -26.21
N THR A 463 3.53 -9.30 -26.62
CA THR A 463 2.38 -9.99 -26.10
C THR A 463 2.66 -10.59 -24.73
N THR A 464 1.65 -10.57 -23.86
CA THR A 464 1.68 -11.31 -22.59
C THR A 464 1.29 -12.77 -22.78
N GLY A 465 0.70 -13.14 -23.93
CA GLY A 465 0.07 -14.44 -24.15
C GLY A 465 -1.25 -14.63 -23.39
N ILE A 466 -1.78 -13.61 -22.73
CA ILE A 466 -2.99 -13.68 -21.91
C ILE A 466 -4.11 -12.93 -22.62
N ARG A 467 -5.22 -13.64 -22.86
CA ARG A 467 -6.48 -13.01 -23.29
C ARG A 467 -7.39 -12.79 -22.07
N TYR A 468 -8.35 -11.91 -22.20
CA TYR A 468 -9.32 -11.66 -21.13
C TYR A 468 -10.05 -12.91 -20.71
N ILE A 469 -10.45 -13.73 -21.69
CA ILE A 469 -11.15 -14.99 -21.41
C ILE A 469 -10.29 -15.99 -20.65
N ASP A 470 -8.97 -16.03 -20.94
CA ASP A 470 -8.04 -16.95 -20.25
C ASP A 470 -7.93 -16.59 -18.77
N ALA A 471 -7.78 -15.30 -18.47
CA ALA A 471 -7.70 -14.78 -17.11
C ALA A 471 -9.02 -14.94 -16.35
N PHE A 472 -10.15 -14.66 -17.00
CA PHE A 472 -11.48 -14.84 -16.41
C PHE A 472 -11.78 -16.32 -16.12
N ALA A 473 -11.48 -17.21 -17.06
CA ALA A 473 -11.67 -18.65 -16.87
C ALA A 473 -10.80 -19.21 -15.72
N ALA A 474 -9.58 -18.71 -15.55
CA ALA A 474 -8.72 -19.09 -14.43
C ALA A 474 -9.35 -18.73 -13.08
N ARG A 475 -9.87 -17.51 -12.94
CA ARG A 475 -10.62 -17.08 -11.75
C ARG A 475 -11.85 -17.94 -11.51
N CYS A 476 -12.66 -18.18 -12.55
CA CYS A 476 -13.84 -19.02 -12.45
C CYS A 476 -13.49 -20.43 -11.97
N ALA A 477 -12.43 -21.03 -12.53
CA ALA A 477 -11.99 -22.37 -12.12
C ALA A 477 -11.54 -22.39 -10.65
N LYS A 478 -10.82 -21.37 -10.20
CA LYS A 478 -10.43 -21.23 -8.79
C LYS A 478 -11.64 -21.07 -7.86
N GLU A 479 -12.60 -20.21 -8.22
CA GLU A 479 -13.84 -20.04 -7.44
C GLU A 479 -14.70 -21.31 -7.43
N ILE A 480 -14.68 -22.11 -8.51
CA ILE A 480 -15.33 -23.42 -8.60
C ILE A 480 -14.66 -24.43 -7.66
N GLU A 481 -13.33 -24.49 -7.61
CA GLU A 481 -12.60 -25.32 -6.64
C GLU A 481 -13.01 -24.98 -5.21
N ASP A 482 -12.98 -23.68 -4.86
CA ASP A 482 -13.33 -23.21 -3.51
C ASP A 482 -14.80 -23.51 -3.15
N ALA A 483 -15.72 -23.39 -4.11
CA ALA A 483 -17.14 -23.68 -3.92
C ALA A 483 -17.41 -25.19 -3.81
N ALA A 484 -16.78 -25.99 -4.67
CA ALA A 484 -16.90 -27.45 -4.62
C ALA A 484 -16.37 -28.02 -3.29
N GLN A 485 -15.26 -27.50 -2.79
CA GLN A 485 -14.73 -27.88 -1.48
C GLN A 485 -15.72 -27.58 -0.35
N LYS A 486 -16.38 -26.41 -0.40
CA LYS A 486 -17.39 -25.99 0.57
C LYS A 486 -18.75 -26.67 0.38
N GLY A 487 -18.97 -27.33 -0.75
CA GLY A 487 -20.26 -27.95 -1.09
C GLY A 487 -21.35 -26.95 -1.47
N SER A 488 -21.00 -25.86 -2.10
CA SER A 488 -21.91 -24.82 -2.57
C SER A 488 -21.83 -24.64 -4.09
N ALA A 489 -22.92 -24.19 -4.71
CA ALA A 489 -22.89 -23.72 -6.08
C ALA A 489 -22.12 -22.40 -6.19
N SER A 490 -21.61 -22.07 -7.38
CA SER A 490 -20.97 -20.78 -7.63
C SER A 490 -21.46 -20.16 -8.95
N GLU A 491 -21.45 -18.83 -8.98
CA GLU A 491 -21.70 -18.05 -10.20
C GLU A 491 -20.75 -16.87 -10.24
N THR A 492 -19.96 -16.78 -11.29
CA THR A 492 -18.99 -15.71 -11.51
C THR A 492 -19.35 -14.97 -12.79
N ARG A 493 -19.55 -13.67 -12.73
CA ARG A 493 -19.91 -12.84 -13.86
C ARG A 493 -19.00 -11.65 -14.01
N VAL A 494 -18.57 -11.37 -15.24
CA VAL A 494 -17.93 -10.13 -15.65
C VAL A 494 -18.80 -9.42 -16.70
N ARG A 495 -18.97 -8.10 -16.58
CA ARG A 495 -19.73 -7.31 -17.55
C ARG A 495 -18.81 -6.42 -18.38
N ILE A 496 -18.48 -5.26 -17.85
CA ILE A 496 -17.62 -4.27 -18.51
C ILE A 496 -16.39 -4.06 -17.63
N ILE A 497 -15.23 -4.35 -18.17
CA ILE A 497 -13.96 -4.14 -17.48
C ILE A 497 -13.63 -2.65 -17.50
N LYS A 498 -13.23 -2.12 -16.35
CA LYS A 498 -12.72 -0.75 -16.15
C LYS A 498 -11.27 -0.75 -15.69
N VAL A 499 -10.89 -1.74 -14.90
CA VAL A 499 -9.55 -1.92 -14.33
C VAL A 499 -9.07 -3.38 -14.48
N PRO A 500 -7.75 -3.64 -14.55
CA PRO A 500 -7.22 -4.98 -14.78
C PRO A 500 -7.69 -6.05 -13.79
N SER A 501 -7.84 -5.71 -12.51
CA SER A 501 -8.25 -6.65 -11.45
C SER A 501 -9.69 -7.19 -11.63
N GLU A 502 -10.56 -6.48 -12.36
CA GLU A 502 -11.90 -6.97 -12.65
C GLU A 502 -11.91 -8.19 -13.59
N ILE A 503 -10.83 -8.38 -14.36
CA ILE A 503 -10.62 -9.53 -15.22
C ILE A 503 -9.50 -10.44 -14.71
N ASN A 504 -9.19 -10.41 -13.42
CA ASN A 504 -8.17 -11.28 -12.82
C ASN A 504 -6.75 -11.04 -13.32
N ILE A 505 -6.44 -9.81 -13.72
CA ILE A 505 -5.11 -9.43 -14.18
C ILE A 505 -4.43 -8.54 -13.13
N ARG A 506 -3.20 -8.90 -12.83
CA ARG A 506 -2.32 -8.11 -11.99
C ARG A 506 -1.11 -7.62 -12.78
N ILE A 507 -0.74 -6.40 -12.52
CA ILE A 507 0.46 -5.77 -13.08
C ILE A 507 1.41 -5.57 -11.91
N ASP A 508 2.65 -6.04 -12.07
CA ASP A 508 3.68 -5.84 -11.03
C ASP A 508 3.80 -4.35 -10.67
N PRO A 509 3.89 -4.00 -9.39
CA PRO A 509 4.02 -2.61 -8.93
C PRO A 509 5.19 -1.86 -9.58
N ILE A 510 6.24 -2.55 -10.01
CA ILE A 510 7.39 -1.95 -10.70
C ILE A 510 6.97 -1.49 -12.10
N ALA A 511 6.30 -2.36 -12.88
CA ALA A 511 5.79 -2.00 -14.20
C ALA A 511 4.73 -0.90 -14.11
N GLN A 512 3.81 -1.00 -13.16
CA GLN A 512 2.76 0.01 -12.95
C GLN A 512 3.35 1.39 -12.64
N ARG A 513 4.37 1.47 -11.77
CA ARG A 513 5.08 2.72 -11.45
C ARG A 513 5.82 3.28 -12.67
N TYR A 514 6.48 2.41 -13.45
CA TYR A 514 7.15 2.82 -14.67
C TYR A 514 6.17 3.43 -15.68
N ILE A 515 5.06 2.74 -15.96
CA ILE A 515 4.03 3.16 -16.90
C ILE A 515 3.44 4.52 -16.50
N THR A 516 2.97 4.63 -15.25
CA THR A 516 2.37 5.86 -14.73
C THR A 516 3.36 7.02 -14.65
N GLY A 517 4.59 6.74 -14.22
CA GLY A 517 5.66 7.73 -14.13
C GLY A 517 6.08 8.31 -15.50
N ASN A 518 5.98 7.52 -16.56
CA ASN A 518 6.26 7.95 -17.93
C ASN A 518 5.00 8.48 -18.67
N LYS A 519 3.89 8.75 -17.95
CA LYS A 519 2.61 9.22 -18.50
C LYS A 519 2.06 8.28 -19.59
N LYS A 520 2.32 6.99 -19.43
CA LYS A 520 1.82 5.92 -20.30
C LYS A 520 0.48 5.39 -19.75
N LYS A 521 -0.21 4.59 -20.56
CA LYS A 521 -1.58 4.15 -20.28
C LYS A 521 -1.64 2.68 -19.89
N ILE A 522 -2.61 2.37 -19.04
CA ILE A 522 -3.13 1.02 -18.85
C ILE A 522 -4.57 1.08 -19.30
N ASP A 523 -4.86 0.62 -20.52
CA ASP A 523 -6.18 0.64 -21.11
C ASP A 523 -6.63 -0.78 -21.49
N MET A 524 -7.37 -1.37 -20.57
CA MET A 524 -7.94 -2.71 -20.69
C MET A 524 -9.47 -2.68 -20.67
N ARG A 525 -10.06 -1.51 -20.85
CA ARG A 525 -11.53 -1.34 -20.81
C ARG A 525 -12.21 -2.07 -21.96
N GLY A 526 -13.29 -2.76 -21.63
CA GLY A 526 -14.10 -3.40 -22.67
C GLY A 526 -15.23 -4.27 -22.14
N PRO A 527 -16.27 -4.52 -22.96
CA PRO A 527 -17.39 -5.37 -22.61
C PRO A 527 -17.05 -6.84 -22.84
N VAL A 528 -17.08 -7.64 -21.77
CA VAL A 528 -16.81 -9.09 -21.79
C VAL A 528 -18.09 -9.91 -21.67
N PHE A 529 -19.09 -9.46 -20.92
CA PHE A 529 -20.44 -10.03 -20.76
C PHE A 529 -20.47 -11.56 -20.68
N THR A 530 -19.65 -12.15 -19.84
CA THR A 530 -19.55 -13.61 -19.72
C THR A 530 -19.88 -14.02 -18.28
N THR A 531 -20.69 -15.08 -18.14
CA THR A 531 -21.05 -15.69 -16.86
C THR A 531 -20.66 -17.16 -16.87
N VAL A 532 -20.04 -17.62 -15.80
CA VAL A 532 -19.79 -19.05 -15.55
C VAL A 532 -20.54 -19.45 -14.31
N ARG A 533 -21.30 -20.55 -14.40
CA ARG A 533 -22.10 -21.10 -13.30
C ARG A 533 -21.67 -22.54 -13.03
N MET A 534 -21.52 -22.89 -11.77
CA MET A 534 -21.29 -24.27 -11.33
C MET A 534 -22.47 -24.75 -10.48
N GLU A 535 -22.99 -25.90 -10.81
CA GLU A 535 -24.07 -26.61 -10.12
C GLU A 535 -23.54 -27.95 -9.59
N ILE A 536 -23.98 -28.34 -8.39
CA ILE A 536 -23.75 -29.68 -7.86
C ILE A 536 -24.87 -30.57 -8.39
N ILE A 537 -24.55 -31.74 -8.97
CA ILE A 537 -25.49 -32.67 -9.60
C ILE A 537 -25.54 -34.01 -8.88
#